data_e3d3a74b14df4d92681872e9e18ad11c
#
_entry.id   e3d3a74b14df4d92681872e9e18ad11c
#
_cell.length_a   1.000
_cell.length_b   1.000
_cell.length_c   1.000
_cell.angle_alpha   90.00
_cell.angle_beta   90.00
_cell.angle_gamma   90.00
#
_symmetry.space_group_name_H-M   'P 1'
#
loop_
_entity.id
_entity.type
_entity.pdbx_description
1 polymer ?
#
loop_
_entity_poly.entity_id
_entity_poly.type
_entity_poly.pdbx_seq_one_letter_code
_entity_poly.pdbx_strand_id
1 'polypeptide(L)'
;MKRLIVCLLLLLSLPVRAEMAMTRELVAPDQLVPGQPVTIAVTFWTDSWFNPPPQWPEMVIENGNLLNTPLPNQLVTRNRGGISWSGIRMERQVMAWDQGELRFPATDVVIRSANQPPKTVSLPVLQKSVSWPADVRQPDRFLPASRLELSQQWRLYRASEDKQLHVGDVIERVVIVRATDVIAVQIPQLLYAIPGSGAQRLPPVNSNLTQGRDEIVGAQREERLRYLPSQSGELVISPLRLRWWDTRQHQWQLAELPGAHYAIAAARPAGSEQALKARAPTNWKSLLVGSMIVLALLLLGFFFRRLLSQSLQRLVQRTREYWRIVPLPDLIPTKRKK
;
A
#
# COMPACT_ATOMS: atom_id res chain seq x y z
N MET A 1 68.20 24.73 -13.04
CA MET A 1 67.54 23.49 -12.66
C MET A 1 66.34 23.69 -11.76
N LYS A 2 66.35 24.52 -10.69
CA LYS A 2 65.18 24.75 -9.81
C LYS A 2 63.96 25.31 -10.55
N ARG A 3 64.11 26.18 -11.56
CA ARG A 3 63.00 26.75 -12.34
C ARG A 3 62.35 25.74 -13.28
N LEU A 4 63.08 24.76 -13.78
CA LEU A 4 62.57 23.70 -14.65
C LEU A 4 61.73 22.67 -13.90
N ILE A 5 62.07 22.37 -12.62
CA ILE A 5 61.31 21.49 -11.73
C ILE A 5 59.98 22.10 -11.34
N VAL A 6 59.94 23.42 -11.13
CA VAL A 6 58.66 24.14 -10.80
C VAL A 6 57.72 24.15 -12.00
N CYS A 7 58.23 24.33 -13.21
CA CYS A 7 57.42 24.21 -14.45
C CYS A 7 56.93 22.78 -14.70
N LEU A 8 57.70 21.75 -14.34
CA LEU A 8 57.30 20.37 -14.50
C LEU A 8 56.23 19.95 -13.50
N LEU A 9 56.28 20.52 -12.27
CA LEU A 9 55.25 20.32 -11.24
C LEU A 9 53.93 21.03 -11.57
N LEU A 10 53.96 22.15 -12.28
CA LEU A 10 52.77 22.87 -12.75
C LEU A 10 52.07 22.18 -13.92
N LEU A 11 52.79 21.41 -14.71
CA LEU A 11 52.23 20.63 -15.81
C LEU A 11 51.54 19.33 -15.38
N LEU A 12 51.77 18.88 -14.13
CA LEU A 12 51.14 17.69 -13.55
C LEU A 12 49.81 17.96 -12.88
N SER A 13 49.36 19.21 -12.70
CA SER A 13 48.05 19.58 -12.20
C SER A 13 47.02 19.59 -13.34
N LEU A 14 46.83 18.45 -14.02
CA LEU A 14 45.65 18.27 -14.85
C LEU A 14 44.42 18.33 -13.94
N PRO A 15 43.47 19.18 -14.23
CA PRO A 15 42.24 19.22 -13.44
C PRO A 15 41.55 17.86 -13.58
N VAL A 16 41.53 17.08 -12.52
CA VAL A 16 40.72 15.89 -12.44
C VAL A 16 39.26 16.37 -12.53
N ARG A 17 38.70 16.32 -13.72
CA ARG A 17 37.28 16.62 -13.91
C ARG A 17 36.50 15.41 -13.46
N ALA A 18 35.67 15.59 -12.46
CA ALA A 18 34.74 14.55 -12.09
C ALA A 18 33.85 14.17 -13.29
N GLU A 19 33.76 12.90 -13.56
CA GLU A 19 32.97 12.39 -14.68
C GLU A 19 31.56 12.08 -14.21
N MET A 20 30.57 12.47 -15.00
CA MET A 20 29.15 12.19 -14.75
C MET A 20 28.56 11.41 -15.91
N ALA A 21 27.74 10.44 -15.60
CA ALA A 21 27.01 9.65 -16.59
C ALA A 21 25.59 9.36 -16.10
N MET A 22 24.73 8.95 -17.01
CA MET A 22 23.38 8.53 -16.70
C MET A 22 23.02 7.31 -17.55
N THR A 23 22.29 6.39 -16.98
CA THR A 23 21.76 5.22 -17.68
C THR A 23 20.27 5.11 -17.43
N ARG A 24 19.56 4.60 -18.44
CA ARG A 24 18.13 4.29 -18.37
C ARG A 24 17.92 2.87 -18.83
N GLU A 25 17.12 2.10 -18.08
CA GLU A 25 16.79 0.72 -18.41
C GLU A 25 15.33 0.42 -18.07
N LEU A 26 14.74 -0.50 -18.79
CA LEU A 26 13.41 -1.04 -18.54
C LEU A 26 13.56 -2.48 -18.08
N VAL A 27 13.15 -2.76 -16.84
CA VAL A 27 13.08 -4.11 -16.30
C VAL A 27 11.69 -4.64 -16.61
N ALA A 28 11.61 -5.43 -17.67
CA ALA A 28 10.37 -5.97 -18.21
C ALA A 28 10.58 -7.42 -18.68
N PRO A 29 9.53 -8.26 -18.65
CA PRO A 29 9.60 -9.61 -19.21
C PRO A 29 9.80 -9.58 -20.73
N ASP A 30 10.17 -10.73 -21.30
CA ASP A 30 10.32 -10.85 -22.75
C ASP A 30 9.00 -10.59 -23.48
N GLN A 31 7.92 -11.14 -22.97
CA GLN A 31 6.56 -10.92 -23.46
C GLN A 31 5.81 -9.97 -22.52
N LEU A 32 5.70 -8.73 -22.95
CA LEU A 32 4.95 -7.71 -22.20
C LEU A 32 3.54 -7.58 -22.78
N VAL A 33 2.54 -7.59 -21.90
CA VAL A 33 1.13 -7.41 -22.27
C VAL A 33 0.61 -6.05 -21.77
N PRO A 34 -0.41 -5.47 -22.44
CA PRO A 34 -1.05 -4.26 -21.95
C PRO A 34 -1.56 -4.41 -20.51
N GLY A 35 -1.43 -3.36 -19.72
CA GLY A 35 -1.87 -3.36 -18.34
C GLY A 35 -0.90 -4.04 -17.35
N GLN A 36 0.18 -4.65 -17.81
CA GLN A 36 1.19 -5.24 -16.92
C GLN A 36 2.17 -4.17 -16.44
N PRO A 37 2.28 -3.92 -15.11
CA PRO A 37 3.28 -3.01 -14.56
C PRO A 37 4.70 -3.56 -14.75
N VAL A 38 5.61 -2.69 -15.18
CA VAL A 38 7.05 -2.97 -15.30
C VAL A 38 7.85 -1.81 -14.69
N THR A 39 9.12 -2.01 -14.41
CA THR A 39 9.95 -1.01 -13.76
C THR A 39 10.86 -0.30 -14.76
N ILE A 40 10.77 1.03 -14.80
CA ILE A 40 11.79 1.87 -15.44
C ILE A 40 12.76 2.38 -14.38
N ALA A 41 14.04 2.17 -14.61
CA ALA A 41 15.12 2.61 -13.74
C ALA A 41 15.99 3.66 -14.44
N VAL A 42 16.33 4.70 -13.69
CA VAL A 42 17.28 5.73 -14.09
C VAL A 42 18.38 5.77 -13.06
N THR A 43 19.63 5.60 -13.49
CA THR A 43 20.78 5.66 -12.58
C THR A 43 21.69 6.82 -12.97
N PHE A 44 21.88 7.73 -12.01
CA PHE A 44 22.84 8.81 -12.10
C PHE A 44 24.17 8.34 -11.53
N TRP A 45 25.26 8.56 -12.24
CA TRP A 45 26.60 8.12 -11.88
C TRP A 45 27.57 9.29 -11.77
N THR A 46 28.44 9.26 -10.76
CA THR A 46 29.56 10.19 -10.59
C THR A 46 30.74 9.51 -9.89
N ASP A 47 31.93 9.93 -10.19
CA ASP A 47 33.16 9.58 -9.46
C ASP A 47 33.39 10.46 -8.22
N SER A 48 32.45 11.38 -7.95
CA SER A 48 32.44 12.29 -6.82
C SER A 48 31.13 12.17 -6.04
N TRP A 49 30.42 13.28 -5.75
CA TRP A 49 29.08 13.28 -5.15
C TRP A 49 28.16 14.28 -5.85
N PHE A 50 26.87 14.03 -5.74
CA PHE A 50 25.86 14.93 -6.28
C PHE A 50 25.55 16.07 -5.31
N ASN A 51 25.51 17.31 -5.80
CA ASN A 51 25.08 18.48 -5.08
C ASN A 51 24.46 19.50 -6.04
N PRO A 52 23.14 19.69 -6.03
CA PRO A 52 22.15 18.97 -5.22
C PRO A 52 21.98 17.51 -5.64
N PRO A 53 21.31 16.67 -4.81
CA PRO A 53 20.93 15.32 -5.20
C PRO A 53 20.11 15.32 -6.50
N PRO A 54 20.30 14.34 -7.40
CA PRO A 54 19.54 14.27 -8.63
C PRO A 54 18.06 14.03 -8.34
N GLN A 55 17.22 14.54 -9.21
CA GLN A 55 15.78 14.33 -9.19
C GLN A 55 15.36 13.44 -10.36
N TRP A 56 14.18 12.85 -10.26
CA TRP A 56 13.62 12.10 -11.37
C TRP A 56 13.50 13.00 -12.59
N PRO A 57 14.06 12.60 -13.73
CA PRO A 57 14.01 13.42 -14.95
C PRO A 57 12.60 13.42 -15.55
N GLU A 58 12.17 14.55 -16.08
CA GLU A 58 10.97 14.58 -16.89
C GLU A 58 11.18 13.76 -18.17
N MET A 59 10.27 12.84 -18.43
CA MET A 59 10.32 11.96 -19.59
C MET A 59 8.95 11.84 -20.23
N VAL A 60 8.92 11.91 -21.55
CA VAL A 60 7.75 11.54 -22.32
C VAL A 60 7.67 10.01 -22.39
N ILE A 61 6.46 9.49 -22.27
CA ILE A 61 6.17 8.05 -22.41
C ILE A 61 5.10 7.91 -23.48
N GLU A 62 5.41 7.19 -24.54
CA GLU A 62 4.46 6.88 -25.61
C GLU A 62 3.86 5.49 -25.32
N ASN A 63 2.56 5.34 -25.52
CA ASN A 63 1.78 4.13 -25.24
C ASN A 63 1.89 3.65 -23.77
N GLY A 64 1.90 4.57 -22.81
CA GLY A 64 1.94 4.21 -21.40
C GLY A 64 1.96 5.41 -20.45
N ASN A 65 1.98 5.12 -19.18
CA ASN A 65 2.11 6.14 -18.13
C ASN A 65 2.89 5.59 -16.92
N LEU A 66 3.48 6.52 -16.15
CA LEU A 66 4.01 6.22 -14.83
C LEU A 66 2.87 5.95 -13.85
N LEU A 67 3.05 4.95 -13.00
CA LEU A 67 2.24 4.78 -11.82
C LEU A 67 2.72 5.77 -10.74
N ASN A 68 1.77 6.36 -10.00
CA ASN A 68 2.03 7.55 -9.18
C ASN A 68 2.94 7.35 -7.95
N THR A 69 3.40 6.13 -7.68
CA THR A 69 4.20 5.86 -6.49
C THR A 69 5.68 5.74 -6.85
N PRO A 70 6.54 6.68 -6.39
CA PRO A 70 7.99 6.54 -6.55
C PRO A 70 8.51 5.42 -5.64
N LEU A 71 9.36 4.57 -6.20
CA LEU A 71 10.10 3.58 -5.42
C LEU A 71 11.26 4.25 -4.67
N PRO A 72 11.72 3.68 -3.54
CA PRO A 72 12.86 4.20 -2.80
C PRO A 72 14.12 4.26 -3.66
N ASN A 73 14.87 5.37 -3.56
CA ASN A 73 16.15 5.48 -4.22
C ASN A 73 17.16 4.49 -3.64
N GLN A 74 17.96 3.88 -4.52
CA GLN A 74 18.99 2.93 -4.17
C GLN A 74 20.38 3.55 -4.41
N LEU A 75 21.28 3.38 -3.45
CA LEU A 75 22.69 3.70 -3.63
C LEU A 75 23.39 2.50 -4.27
N VAL A 76 24.06 2.73 -5.39
CA VAL A 76 24.77 1.71 -6.15
C VAL A 76 26.22 2.15 -6.41
N THR A 77 27.10 1.20 -6.59
CA THR A 77 28.51 1.47 -6.92
C THR A 77 28.95 0.64 -8.11
N ARG A 78 29.87 1.16 -8.91
CA ARG A 78 30.53 0.43 -9.98
C ARG A 78 31.99 0.84 -10.09
N ASN A 79 32.84 -0.04 -10.58
CA ASN A 79 34.20 0.30 -10.95
C ASN A 79 34.28 0.50 -12.47
N ARG A 80 34.89 1.61 -12.93
CA ARG A 80 35.14 1.90 -14.34
C ARG A 80 36.57 2.41 -14.49
N GLY A 81 37.40 1.63 -15.18
CA GLY A 81 38.79 2.02 -15.40
C GLY A 81 39.63 2.19 -14.11
N GLY A 82 39.36 1.38 -13.06
CA GLY A 82 40.05 1.47 -11.78
C GLY A 82 39.51 2.56 -10.82
N ILE A 83 38.54 3.38 -11.29
CA ILE A 83 37.91 4.43 -10.48
C ILE A 83 36.58 3.92 -9.96
N SER A 84 36.32 4.11 -8.65
CA SER A 84 35.04 3.78 -8.03
C SER A 84 34.02 4.90 -8.34
N TRP A 85 32.89 4.52 -8.90
CA TRP A 85 31.77 5.43 -9.16
C TRP A 85 30.64 5.14 -8.18
N SER A 86 30.06 6.22 -7.66
CA SER A 86 28.86 6.18 -6.87
C SER A 86 27.65 6.48 -7.74
N GLY A 87 26.57 5.77 -7.52
CA GLY A 87 25.35 5.98 -8.29
C GLY A 87 24.11 6.12 -7.39
N ILE A 88 23.16 6.88 -7.86
CA ILE A 88 21.80 6.93 -7.31
C ILE A 88 20.86 6.35 -8.36
N ARG A 89 20.32 5.17 -8.07
CA ARG A 89 19.33 4.48 -8.88
C ARG A 89 17.95 4.85 -8.38
N MET A 90 17.15 5.40 -9.26
CA MET A 90 15.75 5.73 -9.05
C MET A 90 14.91 4.80 -9.90
N GLU A 91 13.82 4.32 -9.34
CA GLU A 91 12.89 3.40 -10.00
C GLU A 91 11.47 3.93 -9.96
N ARG A 92 10.72 3.65 -11.03
CA ARG A 92 9.28 3.91 -11.10
C ARG A 92 8.59 2.78 -11.85
N GLN A 93 7.38 2.50 -11.46
CA GLN A 93 6.54 1.57 -12.22
C GLN A 93 5.89 2.31 -13.39
N VAL A 94 5.87 1.64 -14.53
CA VAL A 94 5.23 2.11 -15.76
C VAL A 94 4.35 1.00 -16.32
N MET A 95 3.29 1.36 -17.00
CA MET A 95 2.33 0.42 -17.58
C MET A 95 1.98 0.86 -19.00
N ALA A 96 2.03 -0.08 -19.95
CA ALA A 96 1.53 0.17 -21.30
C ALA A 96 0.01 0.09 -21.37
N TRP A 97 -0.61 0.92 -22.20
CA TRP A 97 -2.07 0.96 -22.34
C TRP A 97 -2.61 -0.05 -23.36
N ASP A 98 -1.89 -0.21 -24.46
CA ASP A 98 -2.33 -1.01 -25.59
C ASP A 98 -1.14 -1.74 -26.24
N GLN A 99 -1.42 -2.55 -27.22
CA GLN A 99 -0.39 -3.15 -28.07
C GLN A 99 0.39 -2.09 -28.85
N GLY A 100 1.60 -2.46 -29.26
CA GLY A 100 2.53 -1.58 -29.97
C GLY A 100 3.84 -1.48 -29.22
N GLU A 101 4.44 -0.30 -29.19
CA GLU A 101 5.69 -0.07 -28.48
C GLU A 101 5.46 0.83 -27.25
N LEU A 102 5.81 0.34 -26.09
CA LEU A 102 6.04 1.20 -24.91
C LEU A 102 7.38 1.91 -25.17
N ARG A 103 7.34 3.21 -25.43
CA ARG A 103 8.50 3.94 -25.90
C ARG A 103 8.82 5.14 -25.02
N PHE A 104 10.10 5.31 -24.77
CA PHE A 104 10.71 6.45 -24.09
C PHE A 104 11.63 7.15 -25.07
N PRO A 105 11.23 8.28 -25.66
CA PRO A 105 12.04 9.03 -26.62
C PRO A 105 13.41 9.44 -26.06
N ALA A 106 14.33 9.79 -26.94
CA ALA A 106 15.60 10.38 -26.53
C ALA A 106 15.33 11.64 -25.68
N THR A 107 16.07 11.79 -24.60
CA THR A 107 15.85 12.87 -23.64
C THR A 107 17.17 13.41 -23.14
N ASP A 108 17.33 14.72 -23.16
CA ASP A 108 18.49 15.39 -22.60
C ASP A 108 18.23 15.74 -21.13
N VAL A 109 19.14 15.33 -20.26
CA VAL A 109 19.04 15.55 -18.83
C VAL A 109 20.26 16.30 -18.33
N VAL A 110 20.06 17.38 -17.59
CA VAL A 110 21.13 18.16 -16.97
C VAL A 110 21.45 17.58 -15.59
N ILE A 111 22.66 17.07 -15.43
CA ILE A 111 23.18 16.54 -14.17
C ILE A 111 24.08 17.59 -13.51
N ARG A 112 23.97 17.69 -12.20
CA ARG A 112 24.81 18.58 -11.38
C ARG A 112 25.61 17.73 -10.37
N SER A 113 26.89 18.04 -10.24
CA SER A 113 27.78 17.45 -9.24
C SER A 113 28.47 18.58 -8.45
N ALA A 114 28.98 18.26 -7.28
CA ALA A 114 29.70 19.23 -6.47
C ALA A 114 30.94 19.77 -7.21
N ASN A 115 31.12 21.08 -7.16
CA ASN A 115 32.29 21.77 -7.72
C ASN A 115 32.53 21.56 -9.23
N GLN A 116 31.48 21.19 -9.98
CA GLN A 116 31.52 20.97 -11.41
C GLN A 116 30.45 21.78 -12.14
N PRO A 117 30.69 22.24 -13.38
CA PRO A 117 29.63 22.82 -14.18
C PRO A 117 28.56 21.75 -14.50
N PRO A 118 27.29 22.16 -14.65
CA PRO A 118 26.24 21.26 -15.10
C PRO A 118 26.62 20.56 -16.40
N LYS A 119 26.34 19.27 -16.50
CA LYS A 119 26.59 18.45 -17.71
C LYS A 119 25.27 17.95 -18.27
N THR A 120 25.05 18.19 -19.55
CA THR A 120 23.93 17.57 -20.28
C THR A 120 24.33 16.16 -20.71
N VAL A 121 23.48 15.18 -20.37
CA VAL A 121 23.61 13.78 -20.78
C VAL A 121 22.38 13.40 -21.59
N SER A 122 22.60 12.94 -22.83
CA SER A 122 21.52 12.45 -23.68
C SER A 122 21.26 10.97 -23.39
N LEU A 123 20.02 10.66 -23.04
CA LEU A 123 19.53 9.30 -22.92
C LEU A 123 19.02 8.83 -24.29
N PRO A 124 19.48 7.69 -24.82
CA PRO A 124 18.99 7.16 -26.08
C PRO A 124 17.53 6.71 -25.95
N VAL A 125 16.87 6.51 -27.10
CA VAL A 125 15.54 5.89 -27.15
C VAL A 125 15.58 4.54 -26.45
N LEU A 126 14.56 4.28 -25.64
CA LEU A 126 14.32 2.98 -25.01
C LEU A 126 12.90 2.54 -25.39
N GLN A 127 12.74 1.34 -25.91
CA GLN A 127 11.44 0.83 -26.34
C GLN A 127 11.30 -0.67 -26.03
N LYS A 128 10.05 -1.10 -25.85
CA LYS A 128 9.68 -2.48 -25.59
C LYS A 128 8.39 -2.80 -26.31
N SER A 129 8.39 -3.89 -27.07
CA SER A 129 7.19 -4.37 -27.75
C SER A 129 6.16 -4.88 -26.74
N VAL A 130 4.91 -4.52 -26.96
CA VAL A 130 3.74 -4.88 -26.16
C VAL A 130 2.71 -5.53 -27.07
N SER A 131 2.21 -6.68 -26.70
CA SER A 131 1.24 -7.41 -27.54
C SER A 131 0.13 -8.02 -26.70
N TRP A 132 -1.09 -8.00 -27.23
CA TRP A 132 -2.19 -8.74 -26.62
C TRP A 132 -1.90 -10.25 -26.72
N PRO A 133 -2.25 -11.01 -25.65
CA PRO A 133 -2.31 -12.46 -25.76
C PRO A 133 -3.34 -12.89 -26.81
N ALA A 134 -3.18 -14.10 -27.34
CA ALA A 134 -4.23 -14.69 -28.18
C ALA A 134 -5.56 -14.78 -27.41
N ASP A 135 -6.68 -14.69 -28.14
CA ASP A 135 -8.04 -14.83 -27.61
C ASP A 135 -8.50 -13.78 -26.60
N VAL A 136 -7.94 -12.58 -26.63
CA VAL A 136 -8.49 -11.43 -25.90
C VAL A 136 -9.81 -11.01 -26.57
N ARG A 137 -10.92 -11.25 -25.88
CA ARG A 137 -12.28 -10.92 -26.38
C ARG A 137 -12.79 -9.55 -25.88
N GLN A 138 -12.34 -9.14 -24.70
CA GLN A 138 -12.76 -7.94 -24.00
C GLN A 138 -11.54 -7.23 -23.42
N PRO A 139 -10.88 -6.36 -24.17
CA PRO A 139 -9.68 -5.63 -23.71
C PRO A 139 -9.93 -4.80 -22.45
N ASP A 140 -11.10 -4.21 -22.31
CA ASP A 140 -11.54 -3.42 -21.14
C ASP A 140 -11.70 -4.24 -19.85
N ARG A 141 -11.76 -5.57 -19.96
CA ARG A 141 -11.86 -6.50 -18.84
C ARG A 141 -10.63 -7.41 -18.71
N PHE A 142 -9.59 -7.11 -19.47
CA PHE A 142 -8.36 -7.86 -19.43
C PHE A 142 -7.64 -7.63 -18.10
N LEU A 143 -7.33 -8.71 -17.41
CA LEU A 143 -6.65 -8.67 -16.12
C LEU A 143 -5.34 -9.47 -16.21
N PRO A 144 -4.19 -8.82 -16.45
CA PRO A 144 -2.88 -9.46 -16.39
C PRO A 144 -2.40 -9.49 -14.93
N ALA A 145 -2.18 -10.66 -14.39
CA ALA A 145 -1.68 -10.82 -13.04
C ALA A 145 -0.63 -11.94 -12.98
N SER A 146 0.29 -11.89 -12.04
CA SER A 146 1.20 -13.00 -11.79
C SER A 146 0.63 -14.03 -10.80
N ARG A 147 -0.37 -13.64 -10.04
CA ARG A 147 -1.14 -14.51 -9.12
C ARG A 147 -2.50 -13.87 -8.87
N LEU A 148 -3.52 -14.70 -8.75
CA LEU A 148 -4.86 -14.26 -8.42
C LEU A 148 -5.48 -15.19 -7.39
N GLU A 149 -6.09 -14.61 -6.36
CA GLU A 149 -6.87 -15.30 -5.34
C GLU A 149 -8.28 -14.72 -5.32
N LEU A 150 -9.28 -15.62 -5.36
CA LEU A 150 -10.69 -15.27 -5.35
C LEU A 150 -11.36 -15.96 -4.15
N SER A 151 -12.06 -15.19 -3.32
CA SER A 151 -12.76 -15.71 -2.16
C SER A 151 -14.15 -15.08 -2.02
N GLN A 152 -15.04 -15.79 -1.32
CA GLN A 152 -16.38 -15.27 -1.04
C GLN A 152 -16.84 -15.61 0.37
N GLN A 153 -17.77 -14.78 0.86
CA GLN A 153 -18.49 -14.96 2.11
C GLN A 153 -19.97 -14.67 1.90
N TRP A 154 -20.84 -15.49 2.49
CA TRP A 154 -22.27 -15.26 2.53
C TRP A 154 -22.68 -14.77 3.91
N ARG A 155 -23.50 -13.72 3.96
CA ARG A 155 -24.10 -13.18 5.19
C ARG A 155 -25.60 -13.16 5.02
N LEU A 156 -26.30 -13.71 6.02
CA LEU A 156 -27.76 -13.77 6.01
C LEU A 156 -28.28 -12.85 7.13
N TYR A 157 -29.04 -11.86 6.75
CA TYR A 157 -29.69 -10.96 7.70
C TYR A 157 -31.18 -11.30 7.75
N ARG A 158 -31.60 -11.86 8.85
CA ARG A 158 -32.96 -12.32 9.09
C ARG A 158 -33.66 -11.41 10.08
N ALA A 159 -34.94 -11.17 9.88
CA ALA A 159 -35.76 -10.38 10.80
C ALA A 159 -36.13 -11.18 12.08
N SER A 160 -35.90 -12.51 12.10
CA SER A 160 -36.15 -13.37 13.25
C SER A 160 -35.02 -14.39 13.46
N GLU A 161 -35.03 -15.08 14.61
CA GLU A 161 -34.09 -16.16 14.92
C GLU A 161 -34.41 -17.47 14.16
N ASP A 162 -35.49 -17.48 13.39
CA ASP A 162 -35.86 -18.60 12.53
C ASP A 162 -34.76 -18.92 11.53
N LYS A 163 -34.51 -20.20 11.29
CA LYS A 163 -33.49 -20.65 10.30
C LYS A 163 -33.95 -20.48 8.87
N GLN A 164 -35.25 -20.41 8.61
CA GLN A 164 -35.84 -20.25 7.29
C GLN A 164 -35.74 -18.79 6.81
N LEU A 165 -35.37 -18.61 5.55
CA LEU A 165 -35.36 -17.29 4.91
C LEU A 165 -36.79 -16.97 4.41
N HIS A 166 -37.21 -15.73 4.61
CA HIS A 166 -38.52 -15.22 4.23
C HIS A 166 -38.37 -14.02 3.27
N VAL A 167 -39.40 -13.70 2.54
CA VAL A 167 -39.53 -12.42 1.83
C VAL A 167 -39.25 -11.26 2.80
N GLY A 168 -38.34 -10.35 2.40
CA GLY A 168 -37.87 -9.22 3.23
C GLY A 168 -36.56 -9.49 4.00
N ASP A 169 -36.12 -10.74 4.09
CA ASP A 169 -34.78 -11.03 4.61
C ASP A 169 -33.71 -10.66 3.56
N VAL A 170 -32.47 -10.44 4.00
CA VAL A 170 -31.39 -10.02 3.10
C VAL A 170 -30.29 -11.11 3.04
N ILE A 171 -29.90 -11.44 1.84
CA ILE A 171 -28.74 -12.31 1.55
C ILE A 171 -27.63 -11.45 0.97
N GLU A 172 -26.50 -11.34 1.65
CA GLU A 172 -25.36 -10.56 1.17
C GLU A 172 -24.25 -11.51 0.70
N ARG A 173 -23.82 -11.34 -0.55
CA ARG A 173 -22.62 -11.96 -1.11
C ARG A 173 -21.48 -10.96 -1.04
N VAL A 174 -20.42 -11.29 -0.35
CA VAL A 174 -19.16 -10.54 -0.32
C VAL A 174 -18.13 -11.32 -1.14
N VAL A 175 -17.54 -10.69 -2.14
CA VAL A 175 -16.49 -11.30 -2.97
C VAL A 175 -15.24 -10.43 -2.87
N ILE A 176 -14.11 -11.11 -2.65
CA ILE A 176 -12.80 -10.46 -2.55
C ILE A 176 -11.89 -11.08 -3.61
N VAL A 177 -11.31 -10.22 -4.45
CA VAL A 177 -10.21 -10.56 -5.35
C VAL A 177 -8.94 -9.94 -4.82
N ARG A 178 -7.87 -10.72 -4.76
CA ARG A 178 -6.50 -10.26 -4.56
C ARG A 178 -5.68 -10.69 -5.77
N ALA A 179 -4.98 -9.75 -6.37
CA ALA A 179 -4.14 -10.02 -7.53
C ALA A 179 -2.78 -9.35 -7.37
N THR A 180 -1.73 -10.04 -7.78
CA THR A 180 -0.34 -9.57 -7.74
C THR A 180 0.05 -8.98 -9.10
N ASP A 181 0.91 -7.95 -9.09
CA ASP A 181 1.39 -7.22 -10.27
C ASP A 181 0.26 -6.54 -11.06
N VAL A 182 -0.71 -5.99 -10.35
CA VAL A 182 -1.82 -5.19 -10.88
C VAL A 182 -2.10 -4.00 -9.98
N ILE A 183 -2.79 -2.99 -10.49
CA ILE A 183 -3.34 -1.89 -9.70
C ILE A 183 -4.84 -2.05 -9.53
N ALA A 184 -5.41 -1.46 -8.47
CA ALA A 184 -6.79 -1.72 -8.05
C ALA A 184 -7.85 -1.38 -9.11
N VAL A 185 -7.59 -0.38 -9.96
CA VAL A 185 -8.51 0.03 -11.03
C VAL A 185 -8.61 -0.98 -12.18
N GLN A 186 -7.66 -1.92 -12.29
CA GLN A 186 -7.67 -2.95 -13.33
C GLN A 186 -8.59 -4.13 -13.01
N ILE A 187 -8.90 -4.35 -11.72
CA ILE A 187 -9.77 -5.45 -11.34
C ILE A 187 -11.20 -5.12 -11.78
N PRO A 188 -11.77 -5.89 -12.73
CA PRO A 188 -13.08 -5.59 -13.30
C PRO A 188 -14.20 -5.77 -12.27
N GLN A 189 -15.39 -5.27 -12.61
CA GLN A 189 -16.58 -5.57 -11.84
C GLN A 189 -16.90 -7.07 -11.89
N LEU A 190 -17.23 -7.65 -10.73
CA LEU A 190 -17.44 -9.08 -10.55
C LEU A 190 -18.91 -9.42 -10.34
N LEU A 191 -19.60 -8.67 -9.50
CA LEU A 191 -20.98 -8.95 -9.11
C LEU A 191 -21.96 -8.11 -9.93
N TYR A 192 -22.92 -8.78 -10.52
CA TYR A 192 -24.01 -8.19 -11.29
C TYR A 192 -25.36 -8.50 -10.65
N ALA A 193 -26.27 -7.56 -10.67
CA ALA A 193 -27.62 -7.77 -10.19
C ALA A 193 -28.33 -8.85 -11.03
N ILE A 194 -29.04 -9.74 -10.36
CA ILE A 194 -29.93 -10.72 -11.00
C ILE A 194 -31.28 -10.05 -11.19
N PRO A 195 -31.85 -10.02 -12.41
CA PRO A 195 -33.19 -9.47 -12.64
C PRO A 195 -34.22 -10.10 -11.68
N GLY A 196 -35.10 -9.28 -11.09
CA GLY A 196 -36.14 -9.75 -10.18
C GLY A 196 -35.69 -10.10 -8.76
N SER A 197 -34.41 -10.10 -8.45
CA SER A 197 -33.88 -10.44 -7.11
C SER A 197 -33.94 -9.32 -6.10
N GLY A 198 -34.37 -8.10 -6.48
CA GLY A 198 -34.28 -6.91 -5.63
C GLY A 198 -32.83 -6.54 -5.26
N ALA A 199 -31.88 -6.90 -6.10
CA ALA A 199 -30.47 -6.79 -5.75
C ALA A 199 -30.00 -5.33 -5.58
N GLN A 200 -29.38 -5.05 -4.45
CA GLN A 200 -28.74 -3.78 -4.13
C GLN A 200 -27.23 -3.95 -4.13
N ARG A 201 -26.53 -3.24 -4.99
CA ARG A 201 -25.09 -3.19 -5.02
C ARG A 201 -24.56 -2.12 -4.06
N LEU A 202 -23.59 -2.49 -3.24
CA LEU A 202 -22.85 -1.53 -2.40
C LEU A 202 -21.60 -1.02 -3.16
N PRO A 203 -21.10 0.17 -2.83
CA PRO A 203 -19.86 0.67 -3.41
C PRO A 203 -18.73 -0.31 -3.21
N PRO A 204 -17.93 -0.62 -4.26
CA PRO A 204 -16.78 -1.50 -4.12
C PRO A 204 -15.67 -0.83 -3.30
N VAL A 205 -14.91 -1.62 -2.57
CA VAL A 205 -13.70 -1.16 -1.89
C VAL A 205 -12.49 -1.64 -2.69
N ASN A 206 -11.73 -0.67 -3.21
CA ASN A 206 -10.52 -0.92 -3.97
C ASN A 206 -9.31 -0.45 -3.17
N SER A 207 -8.26 -1.26 -3.09
CA SER A 207 -7.00 -0.92 -2.44
C SER A 207 -5.82 -1.51 -3.18
N ASN A 208 -4.74 -0.76 -3.31
CA ASN A 208 -3.47 -1.30 -3.72
C ASN A 208 -2.81 -2.01 -2.53
N LEU A 209 -2.17 -3.14 -2.80
CA LEU A 209 -1.34 -3.86 -1.83
C LEU A 209 0.08 -3.36 -1.99
N THR A 210 0.67 -2.89 -0.90
CA THR A 210 2.01 -2.31 -0.90
C THR A 210 2.99 -3.15 -0.09
N GLN A 211 4.26 -3.11 -0.49
CA GLN A 211 5.38 -3.72 0.22
C GLN A 211 6.43 -2.65 0.50
N GLY A 212 7.14 -2.76 1.64
CA GLY A 212 8.18 -1.81 2.00
C GLY A 212 7.67 -0.38 2.13
N ARG A 213 8.31 0.55 1.42
CA ARG A 213 7.92 1.96 1.37
C ARG A 213 7.10 2.25 0.11
N ASP A 214 5.84 1.85 0.14
CA ASP A 214 4.82 2.19 -0.88
C ASP A 214 4.98 1.55 -2.26
N GLU A 215 5.84 0.53 -2.43
CA GLU A 215 5.89 -0.25 -3.66
C GLU A 215 4.56 -1.02 -3.85
N ILE A 216 3.87 -0.76 -4.96
CA ILE A 216 2.63 -1.48 -5.28
C ILE A 216 3.00 -2.86 -5.81
N VAL A 217 2.70 -3.90 -5.04
CA VAL A 217 2.94 -5.30 -5.40
C VAL A 217 1.67 -6.00 -5.88
N GLY A 218 0.54 -5.35 -5.79
CA GLY A 218 -0.74 -5.89 -6.23
C GLY A 218 -1.92 -5.05 -5.81
N ALA A 219 -3.11 -5.62 -5.91
CA ALA A 219 -4.34 -4.96 -5.56
C ALA A 219 -5.38 -5.91 -4.97
N GLN A 220 -6.30 -5.34 -4.22
CA GLN A 220 -7.49 -6.01 -3.70
C GLN A 220 -8.73 -5.22 -4.11
N ARG A 221 -9.77 -5.95 -4.51
CA ARG A 221 -11.12 -5.43 -4.72
C ARG A 221 -12.11 -6.25 -3.93
N GLU A 222 -12.92 -5.59 -3.11
CA GLU A 222 -14.05 -6.18 -2.40
C GLU A 222 -15.35 -5.66 -3.00
N GLU A 223 -16.23 -6.56 -3.41
CA GLU A 223 -17.58 -6.24 -3.88
C GLU A 223 -18.62 -6.89 -2.99
N ARG A 224 -19.70 -6.15 -2.75
CA ARG A 224 -20.85 -6.62 -1.96
C ARG A 224 -22.11 -6.45 -2.76
N LEU A 225 -22.91 -7.49 -2.83
CA LEU A 225 -24.24 -7.50 -3.45
C LEU A 225 -25.24 -8.09 -2.48
N ARG A 226 -26.29 -7.33 -2.17
CA ARG A 226 -27.40 -7.73 -1.34
C ARG A 226 -28.56 -8.13 -2.22
N TYR A 227 -29.09 -9.30 -1.99
CA TYR A 227 -30.31 -9.79 -2.60
C TYR A 227 -31.46 -9.63 -1.60
N LEU A 228 -32.55 -8.99 -2.06
CA LEU A 228 -33.76 -8.73 -1.27
C LEU A 228 -34.93 -9.43 -1.97
N PRO A 229 -35.16 -10.73 -1.71
CA PRO A 229 -36.25 -11.45 -2.33
C PRO A 229 -37.60 -10.79 -2.04
N SER A 230 -38.36 -10.48 -3.09
CA SER A 230 -39.70 -9.89 -2.99
C SER A 230 -40.82 -10.90 -3.12
N GLN A 231 -40.49 -12.16 -3.48
CA GLN A 231 -41.41 -13.25 -3.67
C GLN A 231 -40.89 -14.52 -3.00
N SER A 232 -41.79 -15.38 -2.56
CA SER A 232 -41.45 -16.72 -2.09
C SER A 232 -41.08 -17.61 -3.29
N GLY A 233 -40.25 -18.61 -3.05
CA GLY A 233 -39.76 -19.54 -4.08
C GLY A 233 -38.28 -19.82 -3.93
N GLU A 234 -37.64 -20.21 -5.01
CA GLU A 234 -36.20 -20.50 -5.04
C GLU A 234 -35.42 -19.31 -5.61
N LEU A 235 -34.43 -18.83 -4.85
CA LEU A 235 -33.44 -17.85 -5.31
C LEU A 235 -32.16 -18.60 -5.71
N VAL A 236 -31.87 -18.60 -7.02
CA VAL A 236 -30.66 -19.21 -7.58
C VAL A 236 -29.64 -18.13 -7.89
N ILE A 237 -28.48 -18.20 -7.25
CA ILE A 237 -27.36 -17.29 -7.47
C ILE A 237 -26.27 -18.04 -8.22
N SER A 238 -25.96 -17.59 -9.44
CA SER A 238 -25.00 -18.26 -10.31
C SER A 238 -23.58 -18.27 -9.77
N PRO A 239 -22.75 -19.26 -10.15
CA PRO A 239 -21.32 -19.24 -9.91
C PRO A 239 -20.69 -17.97 -10.50
N LEU A 240 -19.63 -17.50 -9.88
CA LEU A 240 -18.79 -16.42 -10.40
C LEU A 240 -17.58 -17.00 -11.09
N ARG A 241 -17.32 -16.57 -12.32
CA ARG A 241 -16.15 -16.94 -13.11
C ARG A 241 -15.37 -15.73 -13.50
N LEU A 242 -14.07 -15.70 -13.17
CA LEU A 242 -13.13 -14.66 -13.54
C LEU A 242 -12.01 -15.26 -14.38
N ARG A 243 -11.99 -14.91 -15.66
CA ARG A 243 -10.90 -15.25 -16.57
C ARG A 243 -9.84 -14.18 -16.48
N TRP A 244 -8.58 -14.59 -16.30
CA TRP A 244 -7.45 -13.68 -16.16
C TRP A 244 -6.23 -14.24 -16.88
N TRP A 245 -5.27 -13.36 -17.23
CA TRP A 245 -4.03 -13.76 -17.89
C TRP A 245 -2.92 -13.93 -16.86
N ASP A 246 -2.37 -15.14 -16.76
CA ASP A 246 -1.20 -15.40 -15.92
C ASP A 246 0.07 -14.93 -16.66
N THR A 247 0.66 -13.83 -16.16
CA THR A 247 1.86 -13.23 -16.76
C THR A 247 3.13 -14.00 -16.52
N ARG A 248 3.13 -15.00 -15.61
CA ARG A 248 4.26 -15.89 -15.35
C ARG A 248 4.23 -17.11 -16.26
N GLN A 249 3.05 -17.69 -16.44
CA GLN A 249 2.86 -18.90 -17.22
C GLN A 249 2.50 -18.60 -18.67
N HIS A 250 2.23 -17.34 -19.02
CA HIS A 250 1.78 -16.90 -20.33
C HIS A 250 0.57 -17.67 -20.84
N GLN A 251 -0.43 -17.85 -19.98
CA GLN A 251 -1.64 -18.58 -20.30
C GLN A 251 -2.86 -18.01 -19.61
N TRP A 252 -4.03 -18.31 -20.19
CA TRP A 252 -5.29 -17.99 -19.59
C TRP A 252 -5.58 -18.91 -18.41
N GLN A 253 -6.01 -18.30 -17.31
CA GLN A 253 -6.47 -18.98 -16.10
C GLN A 253 -7.93 -18.63 -15.83
N LEU A 254 -8.62 -19.52 -15.12
CA LEU A 254 -10.00 -19.35 -14.68
C LEU A 254 -10.07 -19.50 -13.16
N ALA A 255 -10.50 -18.44 -12.48
CA ALA A 255 -10.84 -18.50 -11.06
C ALA A 255 -12.39 -18.60 -10.95
N GLU A 256 -12.87 -19.51 -10.10
CA GLU A 256 -14.29 -19.79 -9.98
C GLU A 256 -14.71 -19.83 -8.51
N LEU A 257 -15.89 -19.26 -8.22
CA LEU A 257 -16.56 -19.36 -6.93
C LEU A 257 -17.93 -20.02 -7.12
N PRO A 258 -18.33 -20.95 -6.26
CA PRO A 258 -19.64 -21.59 -6.36
C PRO A 258 -20.77 -20.57 -6.19
N GLY A 259 -21.88 -20.83 -6.85
CA GLY A 259 -23.15 -20.16 -6.63
C GLY A 259 -23.80 -20.63 -5.33
N ALA A 260 -25.04 -20.21 -5.11
CA ALA A 260 -25.86 -20.63 -3.98
C ALA A 260 -27.34 -20.75 -4.37
N HIS A 261 -28.04 -21.61 -3.65
CA HIS A 261 -29.48 -21.81 -3.76
C HIS A 261 -30.13 -21.57 -2.41
N TYR A 262 -31.17 -20.74 -2.37
CA TYR A 262 -31.89 -20.40 -1.17
C TYR A 262 -33.40 -20.57 -1.38
N ALA A 263 -34.05 -21.38 -0.53
CA ALA A 263 -35.50 -21.45 -0.45
C ALA A 263 -36.04 -20.24 0.36
N ILE A 264 -36.89 -19.44 -0.25
CA ILE A 264 -37.47 -18.24 0.35
C ILE A 264 -38.94 -18.52 0.67
N ALA A 265 -39.30 -18.49 1.92
CA ALA A 265 -40.68 -18.63 2.38
C ALA A 265 -41.48 -17.30 2.16
N ALA A 266 -42.80 -17.40 2.18
CA ALA A 266 -43.66 -16.23 2.11
C ALA A 266 -43.33 -15.18 3.19
N ALA A 267 -43.70 -13.94 2.92
CA ALA A 267 -43.58 -12.89 3.92
C ALA A 267 -44.30 -13.30 5.22
N ARG A 268 -43.72 -12.94 6.36
CA ARG A 268 -44.37 -13.18 7.66
C ARG A 268 -45.65 -12.35 7.73
N PRO A 269 -46.79 -12.91 8.21
CA PRO A 269 -47.99 -12.10 8.43
C PRO A 269 -47.65 -10.91 9.34
N ALA A 270 -48.17 -9.73 9.03
CA ALA A 270 -47.98 -8.48 9.78
C ALA A 270 -48.60 -8.50 11.19
N GLY A 271 -48.63 -9.59 11.87
CA GLY A 271 -49.15 -9.79 13.23
C GLY A 271 -48.43 -10.89 13.99
N SER A 272 -47.48 -11.59 13.33
CA SER A 272 -46.54 -12.50 14.00
C SER A 272 -45.25 -11.81 14.45
N GLU A 273 -45.20 -10.47 14.50
CA GLU A 273 -44.39 -9.82 15.50
C GLU A 273 -44.92 -10.34 16.84
N GLN A 274 -44.42 -11.49 17.25
CA GLN A 274 -44.16 -11.67 18.66
C GLN A 274 -43.33 -10.45 18.99
N ALA A 275 -44.08 -9.48 19.55
CA ALA A 275 -43.62 -8.18 19.93
C ALA A 275 -42.11 -8.31 20.18
N LEU A 276 -41.30 -7.64 19.40
CA LEU A 276 -39.96 -7.31 19.80
C LEU A 276 -39.99 -7.33 21.30
N LYS A 277 -39.47 -8.43 21.93
CA LYS A 277 -39.51 -8.53 23.43
C LYS A 277 -39.05 -7.18 23.84
N ALA A 278 -40.09 -6.40 24.26
CA ALA A 278 -39.93 -4.97 24.46
C ALA A 278 -38.73 -4.93 25.34
N ARG A 279 -37.65 -4.43 24.82
CA ARG A 279 -36.32 -4.40 25.42
C ARG A 279 -36.59 -4.13 26.85
N ALA A 280 -36.51 -5.20 27.71
CA ALA A 280 -37.10 -5.22 29.04
C ALA A 280 -36.72 -3.89 29.64
N PRO A 281 -37.67 -3.07 30.05
CA PRO A 281 -37.45 -1.65 30.27
C PRO A 281 -36.18 -1.57 31.10
N THR A 282 -35.16 -1.02 30.50
CA THR A 282 -33.81 -0.97 31.08
C THR A 282 -34.05 -0.46 32.47
N ASN A 283 -33.91 -1.32 33.47
CA ASN A 283 -34.37 -1.06 34.84
C ASN A 283 -33.66 0.21 35.28
N TRP A 284 -34.27 1.37 34.94
CA TRP A 284 -33.71 2.68 35.23
C TRP A 284 -33.34 2.81 36.71
N LYS A 285 -34.02 1.99 37.56
CA LYS A 285 -33.69 1.83 38.99
C LYS A 285 -32.31 1.19 39.20
N SER A 286 -31.89 0.23 38.37
CA SER A 286 -30.53 -0.34 38.46
C SER A 286 -29.45 0.61 37.91
N LEU A 287 -29.78 1.44 36.91
CA LEU A 287 -28.90 2.52 36.43
C LEU A 287 -28.78 3.64 37.51
N LEU A 288 -29.88 3.99 38.17
CA LEU A 288 -29.83 4.95 39.28
C LEU A 288 -29.04 4.42 40.48
N VAL A 289 -29.19 3.16 40.84
CA VAL A 289 -28.41 2.54 41.93
C VAL A 289 -26.93 2.47 41.53
N GLY A 290 -26.63 2.08 40.28
CA GLY A 290 -25.24 2.08 39.75
C GLY A 290 -24.62 3.47 39.75
N SER A 291 -25.34 4.50 39.31
CA SER A 291 -24.84 5.89 39.31
C SER A 291 -24.68 6.45 40.75
N MET A 292 -25.55 6.11 41.68
CA MET A 292 -25.39 6.46 43.09
C MET A 292 -24.18 5.81 43.75
N ILE A 293 -23.88 4.54 43.42
CA ILE A 293 -22.68 3.85 43.92
C ILE A 293 -21.41 4.51 43.37
N VAL A 294 -21.37 4.85 42.06
CA VAL A 294 -20.24 5.56 41.47
C VAL A 294 -20.06 6.95 42.08
N LEU A 295 -21.16 7.68 42.32
CA LEU A 295 -21.10 9.00 42.96
C LEU A 295 -20.61 8.89 44.40
N ALA A 296 -21.07 7.89 45.16
CA ALA A 296 -20.61 7.62 46.51
C ALA A 296 -19.12 7.29 46.58
N LEU A 297 -18.62 6.49 45.62
CA LEU A 297 -17.19 6.18 45.51
C LEU A 297 -16.35 7.39 45.16
N LEU A 298 -16.84 8.27 44.27
CA LEU A 298 -16.20 9.53 43.95
C LEU A 298 -16.15 10.50 45.12
N LEU A 299 -17.23 10.61 45.87
CA LEU A 299 -17.29 11.41 47.11
C LEU A 299 -16.37 10.85 48.19
N LEU A 300 -16.34 9.54 48.36
CA LEU A 300 -15.41 8.86 49.25
C LEU A 300 -13.96 9.14 48.86
N GLY A 301 -13.63 9.00 47.56
CA GLY A 301 -12.31 9.32 47.01
C GLY A 301 -11.92 10.78 47.19
N PHE A 302 -12.89 11.71 47.04
CA PHE A 302 -12.67 13.13 47.28
C PHE A 302 -12.42 13.45 48.77
N PHE A 303 -13.19 12.84 49.68
CA PHE A 303 -13.03 13.02 51.11
C PHE A 303 -11.70 12.44 51.62
N PHE A 304 -11.29 11.27 51.12
CA PHE A 304 -10.01 10.63 51.44
C PHE A 304 -8.81 11.19 50.71
N ARG A 305 -9.01 12.09 49.75
CA ARG A 305 -7.91 12.72 48.95
C ARG A 305 -6.88 13.41 49.85
N ARG A 306 -7.32 14.06 50.92
CA ARG A 306 -6.42 14.72 51.89
C ARG A 306 -5.57 13.72 52.69
N LEU A 307 -6.17 12.59 53.11
CA LEU A 307 -5.46 11.52 53.82
C LEU A 307 -4.46 10.79 52.91
N LEU A 308 -4.87 10.50 51.69
CA LEU A 308 -4.01 9.85 50.67
C LEU A 308 -2.86 10.77 50.27
N SER A 309 -3.08 12.07 50.10
CA SER A 309 -1.99 13.02 49.73
C SER A 309 -0.94 13.15 50.82
N GLN A 310 -1.37 13.10 52.12
CA GLN A 310 -0.40 13.15 53.23
C GLN A 310 0.41 11.85 53.35
N SER A 311 -0.17 10.67 53.10
CA SER A 311 0.56 9.41 53.10
C SER A 311 1.50 9.27 51.87
N LEU A 312 1.06 9.72 50.67
CA LEU A 312 1.89 9.72 49.50
C LEU A 312 3.09 10.68 49.61
N GLN A 313 2.87 11.87 50.22
CA GLN A 313 3.97 12.82 50.46
C GLN A 313 5.02 12.26 51.42
N ARG A 314 4.59 11.56 52.45
CA ARG A 314 5.52 10.87 53.38
C ARG A 314 6.28 9.72 52.67
N LEU A 315 5.65 9.02 51.75
CA LEU A 315 6.30 7.94 50.98
C LEU A 315 7.31 8.52 50.00
N VAL A 316 6.97 9.59 49.28
CA VAL A 316 7.85 10.29 48.36
C VAL A 316 9.04 10.93 49.06
N GLN A 317 8.85 11.48 50.30
CA GLN A 317 9.93 11.99 51.09
C GLN A 317 10.92 10.89 51.53
N ARG A 318 10.40 9.72 51.96
CA ARG A 318 11.24 8.56 52.32
C ARG A 318 12.04 8.01 51.11
N THR A 319 11.45 7.95 49.93
CA THR A 319 12.16 7.50 48.75
C THR A 319 13.19 8.52 48.28
N ARG A 320 12.96 9.83 48.43
CA ARG A 320 13.91 10.88 48.10
C ARG A 320 15.16 10.87 49.01
N GLU A 321 15.02 10.49 50.29
CA GLU A 321 16.17 10.31 51.18
C GLU A 321 17.02 9.10 50.81
N TYR A 322 16.40 8.01 50.28
CA TYR A 322 17.10 6.81 49.88
C TYR A 322 17.94 7.02 48.60
N TRP A 323 17.58 7.99 47.75
CA TRP A 323 18.25 8.32 46.49
C TRP A 323 19.07 9.60 46.55
N ARG A 324 19.45 10.09 47.73
CA ARG A 324 20.43 11.15 47.86
C ARG A 324 21.78 10.66 47.40
N ILE A 325 22.19 11.05 46.19
CA ILE A 325 23.57 10.89 45.70
C ILE A 325 24.45 11.75 46.59
N VAL A 326 25.27 11.12 47.41
CA VAL A 326 26.31 11.79 48.20
C VAL A 326 27.40 12.18 47.19
N PRO A 327 27.69 13.48 47.01
CA PRO A 327 28.81 13.87 46.16
C PRO A 327 30.13 13.34 46.75
N LEU A 328 30.92 12.74 45.88
CA LEU A 328 32.29 12.27 46.24
C LEU A 328 33.14 13.50 46.66
N PRO A 329 33.98 13.34 47.73
CA PRO A 329 34.85 14.42 48.15
C PRO A 329 35.88 14.71 47.06
N ASP A 330 36.11 16.01 46.81
CA ASP A 330 37.09 16.49 45.85
C ASP A 330 38.51 16.00 46.25
N LEU A 331 39.13 15.23 45.37
CA LEU A 331 40.55 14.84 45.49
C LEU A 331 41.43 16.04 45.09
N ILE A 332 41.77 16.88 46.07
CA ILE A 332 42.77 17.92 45.88
C ILE A 332 44.15 17.27 45.84
N PRO A 333 44.96 17.40 44.77
CA PRO A 333 46.30 16.89 44.78
C PRO A 333 47.18 17.74 45.71
N THR A 334 47.71 17.16 46.76
CA THR A 334 48.68 17.78 47.67
C THR A 334 49.96 18.12 46.90
N LYS A 335 50.22 19.43 46.74
CA LYS A 335 51.51 19.96 46.26
C LYS A 335 52.61 19.52 47.25
N ARG A 336 53.51 18.64 46.82
CA ARG A 336 54.79 18.44 47.49
C ARG A 336 55.62 19.69 47.37
N LYS A 337 55.98 20.31 48.54
CA LYS A 337 57.02 21.30 48.64
C LYS A 337 58.38 20.65 48.50
N LYS A 338 59.19 21.13 47.63
CA LYS A 338 60.58 21.47 47.79
C LYS A 338 60.82 22.77 47.09
#